data_7f2869e3677ee00321c7b74d7a2cfed8
#
_entry.id   7f2869e3677ee00321c7b74d7a2cfed8
#
_cell.length_a   1.000
_cell.length_b   1.000
_cell.length_c   1.000
_cell.angle_alpha   90.00
_cell.angle_beta   90.00
_cell.angle_gamma   90.00
#
_symmetry.space_group_name_H-M   'P 1'
#
loop_
_entity.id
_entity.type
_entity.pdbx_description
1 polymer ?
#
loop_
_entity_poly.entity_id
_entity_poly.type
_entity_poly.pdbx_seq_one_letter_code
_entity_poly.pdbx_strand_id
1 'polypeptide(L)'
;NITIVDFDTYEESNLNRQMGSFGNIGRIKVEALKEKYPEVTPIHIKITPEWIDDFDFSSYDYILDAIDDVKPKVHLIKKHFTKIISTSGGAKRIDPSKIEYISIWDTYNDPFIKKIRTELKAQGFKKKFKVIFSSELPMCLEKGSFEGVTGSFGLMMASVTIQKLMNKFQK
;
A
#
# COMPACT_ATOMS: atom_id res chain seq x y z
N ASN A 1 -1.44 -15.74 9.15
CA ASN A 1 -0.03 -15.53 8.81
C ASN A 1 0.12 -14.27 7.97
N ILE A 2 1.17 -13.48 8.23
CA ILE A 2 1.47 -12.24 7.50
C ILE A 2 2.88 -12.36 6.93
N THR A 3 3.03 -12.12 5.63
CA THR A 3 4.32 -11.94 4.97
C THR A 3 4.47 -10.47 4.59
N ILE A 4 5.61 -9.88 4.90
CA ILE A 4 5.95 -8.50 4.57
C ILE A 4 7.10 -8.48 3.58
N VAL A 5 6.97 -7.67 2.54
CA VAL A 5 7.98 -7.53 1.48
C VAL A 5 8.36 -6.06 1.37
N ASP A 6 9.60 -5.75 1.62
CA ASP A 6 10.15 -4.39 1.48
C ASP A 6 11.67 -4.49 1.28
N PHE A 7 12.26 -3.59 0.50
CA PHE A 7 13.71 -3.56 0.26
C PHE A 7 14.40 -2.41 1.00
N ASP A 8 13.65 -1.55 1.66
CA ASP A 8 14.17 -0.34 2.30
C ASP A 8 14.85 -0.61 3.65
N THR A 9 15.73 0.31 4.01
CA THR A 9 16.21 0.53 5.38
C THR A 9 15.46 1.70 6.01
N TYR A 10 15.43 1.77 7.35
CA TYR A 10 14.95 2.95 8.04
C TYR A 10 15.94 4.10 7.93
N GLU A 11 15.44 5.28 7.56
CA GLU A 11 16.19 6.52 7.44
C GLU A 11 15.64 7.59 8.38
N GLU A 12 16.45 8.60 8.73
CA GLU A 12 16.00 9.73 9.54
C GLU A 12 14.75 10.42 8.97
N SER A 13 14.66 10.50 7.64
CA SER A 13 13.48 11.02 6.93
C SER A 13 12.18 10.26 7.22
N ASN A 14 12.24 9.06 7.81
CA ASN A 14 11.07 8.25 8.15
C ASN A 14 10.49 8.57 9.53
N LEU A 15 11.24 9.25 10.41
CA LEU A 15 10.87 9.54 11.80
C LEU A 15 9.54 10.30 11.94
N ASN A 16 9.15 11.06 10.94
CA ASN A 16 7.92 11.86 10.96
C ASN A 16 6.65 11.11 10.52
N ARG A 17 6.78 9.85 10.04
CA ARG A 17 5.65 9.13 9.45
C ARG A 17 5.66 7.61 9.55
N GLN A 18 6.66 7.02 10.16
CA GLN A 18 6.78 5.56 10.31
C GLN A 18 7.13 5.23 11.77
N MET A 19 6.13 4.76 12.52
CA MET A 19 6.28 4.42 13.95
C MET A 19 7.41 3.44 14.26
N GLY A 20 7.81 2.61 13.31
CA GLY A 20 8.90 1.64 13.47
C GLY A 20 10.30 2.23 13.31
N SER A 21 10.45 3.50 12.90
CA SER A 21 11.75 4.09 12.57
C SER A 21 12.57 4.49 13.80
N PHE A 22 11.90 4.89 14.89
CA PHE A 22 12.60 5.29 16.11
C PHE A 22 13.38 4.09 16.70
N GLY A 23 14.68 4.28 16.92
CA GLY A 23 15.60 3.23 17.38
C GLY A 23 16.00 2.20 16.32
N ASN A 24 15.54 2.35 15.06
CA ASN A 24 15.84 1.40 13.98
C ASN A 24 16.52 2.05 12.76
N ILE A 25 16.99 3.29 12.84
CA ILE A 25 17.69 3.96 11.74
C ILE A 25 18.89 3.11 11.28
N GLY A 26 19.01 2.92 9.96
CA GLY A 26 20.03 2.08 9.31
C GLY A 26 19.69 0.59 9.27
N ARG A 27 18.61 0.13 9.91
CA ARG A 27 18.20 -1.28 9.89
C ARG A 27 17.25 -1.56 8.72
N ILE A 28 17.32 -2.76 8.18
CA ILE A 28 16.37 -3.27 7.16
C ILE A 28 14.97 -3.29 7.78
N LYS A 29 13.99 -2.66 7.10
CA LYS A 29 12.63 -2.49 7.64
C LYS A 29 11.95 -3.80 7.98
N VAL A 30 11.98 -4.78 7.08
CA VAL A 30 11.31 -6.08 7.31
C VAL A 30 11.93 -6.87 8.44
N GLU A 31 13.25 -6.76 8.66
CA GLU A 31 13.95 -7.43 9.77
C GLU A 31 13.60 -6.79 11.12
N ALA A 32 13.60 -5.46 11.19
CA ALA A 32 13.20 -4.76 12.40
C ALA A 32 11.73 -5.03 12.77
N LEU A 33 10.85 -5.16 11.76
CA LEU A 33 9.45 -5.55 11.97
C LEU A 33 9.33 -7.00 12.43
N LYS A 34 10.12 -7.92 11.89
CA LYS A 34 10.17 -9.32 12.33
C LYS A 34 10.56 -9.45 13.79
N GLU A 35 11.56 -8.69 14.23
CA GLU A 35 11.99 -8.69 15.63
C GLU A 35 10.87 -8.21 16.58
N LYS A 36 10.15 -7.15 16.16
CA LYS A 36 9.02 -6.62 16.92
C LYS A 36 7.78 -7.53 16.89
N TYR A 37 7.55 -8.20 15.78
CA TYR A 37 6.40 -9.07 15.52
C TYR A 37 6.87 -10.45 15.04
N PRO A 38 7.20 -11.37 15.95
CA PRO A 38 7.81 -12.67 15.62
C PRO A 38 6.98 -13.56 14.67
N GLU A 39 5.68 -13.35 14.58
CA GLU A 39 4.77 -14.12 13.69
C GLU A 39 4.84 -13.71 12.22
N VAL A 40 5.50 -12.58 11.91
CA VAL A 40 5.61 -12.07 10.53
C VAL A 40 6.74 -12.80 9.79
N THR A 41 6.54 -13.11 8.53
CA THR A 41 7.59 -13.62 7.63
C THR A 41 8.18 -12.46 6.82
N PRO A 42 9.45 -12.08 7.02
CA PRO A 42 10.09 -11.01 6.28
C PRO A 42 10.64 -11.49 4.94
N ILE A 43 10.53 -10.68 3.91
CA ILE A 43 11.20 -10.86 2.62
C ILE A 43 11.85 -9.52 2.25
N HIS A 44 13.18 -9.48 2.33
CA HIS A 44 13.97 -8.29 1.96
C HIS A 44 14.29 -8.32 0.47
N ILE A 45 13.41 -7.75 -0.35
CA ILE A 45 13.59 -7.68 -1.80
C ILE A 45 12.83 -6.49 -2.39
N LYS A 46 13.38 -5.94 -3.48
CA LYS A 46 12.68 -4.94 -4.29
C LYS A 46 11.62 -5.62 -5.17
N ILE A 47 10.37 -5.21 -5.03
CA ILE A 47 9.27 -5.73 -5.83
C ILE A 47 9.38 -5.20 -7.26
N THR A 48 9.53 -6.12 -8.23
CA THR A 48 9.53 -5.84 -9.67
C THR A 48 8.42 -6.64 -10.36
N PRO A 49 8.04 -6.31 -11.60
CA PRO A 49 7.12 -7.16 -12.37
C PRO A 49 7.57 -8.62 -12.47
N GLU A 50 8.86 -8.86 -12.67
CA GLU A 50 9.46 -10.20 -12.77
C GLU A 50 9.30 -10.95 -11.45
N TRP A 51 9.61 -10.32 -10.31
CA TRP A 51 9.40 -10.91 -9.00
C TRP A 51 7.91 -11.23 -8.75
N ILE A 52 6.99 -10.34 -9.17
CA ILE A 52 5.54 -10.58 -9.05
C ILE A 52 5.12 -11.79 -9.91
N ASP A 53 5.77 -12.01 -11.05
CA ASP A 53 5.48 -13.14 -11.91
C ASP A 53 5.93 -14.47 -11.32
N ASP A 54 7.05 -14.48 -10.62
CA ASP A 54 7.69 -15.67 -10.05
C ASP A 54 7.17 -16.02 -8.62
N PHE A 55 6.63 -15.04 -7.88
CA PHE A 55 6.17 -15.26 -6.51
C PHE A 55 4.82 -15.97 -6.46
N ASP A 56 4.71 -17.01 -5.63
CA ASP A 56 3.44 -17.73 -5.43
C ASP A 56 2.51 -17.01 -4.45
N PHE A 57 1.54 -16.31 -5.00
CA PHE A 57 0.48 -15.65 -4.22
C PHE A 57 -0.69 -16.58 -3.87
N SER A 58 -0.72 -17.84 -4.29
CA SER A 58 -1.89 -18.72 -4.16
C SER A 58 -2.32 -18.94 -2.71
N SER A 59 -1.38 -19.07 -1.80
CA SER A 59 -1.60 -19.33 -0.37
C SER A 59 -2.10 -18.11 0.43
N TYR A 60 -2.16 -16.92 -0.17
CA TYR A 60 -2.58 -15.70 0.50
C TYR A 60 -4.02 -15.36 0.19
N ASP A 61 -4.82 -15.07 1.22
CA ASP A 61 -6.20 -14.61 1.07
C ASP A 61 -6.29 -13.22 0.46
N TYR A 62 -5.44 -12.31 0.88
CA TYR A 62 -5.36 -10.92 0.39
C TYR A 62 -3.93 -10.46 0.20
N ILE A 63 -3.76 -9.53 -0.73
CA ILE A 63 -2.51 -8.81 -1.00
C ILE A 63 -2.74 -7.35 -0.62
N LEU A 64 -1.97 -6.85 0.35
CA LEU A 64 -2.03 -5.47 0.82
C LEU A 64 -0.93 -4.68 0.11
N ASP A 65 -1.34 -3.82 -0.83
CA ASP A 65 -0.42 -3.10 -1.71
C ASP A 65 -0.27 -1.63 -1.29
N ALA A 66 0.90 -1.32 -0.75
CA ALA A 66 1.34 0.04 -0.43
C ALA A 66 2.56 0.48 -1.28
N ILE A 67 2.79 -0.15 -2.43
CA ILE A 67 3.89 0.18 -3.35
C ILE A 67 3.71 1.60 -3.89
N ASP A 68 4.77 2.40 -3.92
CA ASP A 68 4.79 3.78 -4.44
C ASP A 68 5.37 3.88 -5.87
N ASP A 69 5.90 2.78 -6.42
CA ASP A 69 6.33 2.70 -7.83
C ASP A 69 5.15 2.27 -8.73
N VAL A 70 4.93 3.03 -9.79
CA VAL A 70 3.81 2.83 -10.72
C VAL A 70 3.90 1.49 -11.45
N LYS A 71 5.08 1.10 -11.94
CA LYS A 71 5.25 -0.07 -12.80
C LYS A 71 4.92 -1.39 -12.08
N PRO A 72 5.53 -1.72 -10.94
CA PRO A 72 5.18 -2.94 -10.20
C PRO A 72 3.77 -2.88 -9.64
N LYS A 73 3.28 -1.72 -9.18
CA LYS A 73 1.91 -1.56 -8.68
C LYS A 73 0.86 -1.89 -9.75
N VAL A 74 1.00 -1.34 -10.96
CA VAL A 74 0.10 -1.64 -12.08
C VAL A 74 0.14 -3.11 -12.44
N HIS A 75 1.33 -3.72 -12.47
CA HIS A 75 1.50 -5.14 -12.77
C HIS A 75 0.80 -6.03 -11.73
N LEU A 76 1.02 -5.75 -10.44
CA LEU A 76 0.39 -6.45 -9.32
C LEU A 76 -1.15 -6.35 -9.36
N ILE A 77 -1.67 -5.13 -9.61
CA ILE A 77 -3.11 -4.90 -9.76
C ILE A 77 -3.69 -5.75 -10.91
N LYS A 78 -3.07 -5.74 -12.07
CA LYS A 78 -3.57 -6.49 -13.23
C LYS A 78 -3.67 -7.99 -12.96
N LYS A 79 -2.68 -8.57 -12.27
CA LYS A 79 -2.65 -10.01 -11.96
C LYS A 79 -3.60 -10.39 -10.82
N HIS A 80 -3.75 -9.52 -9.82
CA HIS A 80 -4.37 -9.89 -8.54
C HIS A 80 -5.54 -8.99 -8.11
N PHE A 81 -6.19 -8.27 -9.03
CA PHE A 81 -7.27 -7.30 -8.71
C PHE A 81 -8.43 -7.90 -7.91
N THR A 82 -8.64 -9.22 -7.91
CA THR A 82 -9.71 -9.88 -7.16
C THR A 82 -9.42 -10.03 -5.67
N LYS A 83 -8.14 -10.06 -5.29
CA LYS A 83 -7.72 -10.22 -3.89
C LYS A 83 -6.77 -9.10 -3.38
N ILE A 84 -6.56 -8.06 -4.19
CA ILE A 84 -5.74 -6.92 -3.79
C ILE A 84 -6.54 -5.89 -2.99
N ILE A 85 -5.92 -5.30 -1.97
CA ILE A 85 -6.34 -4.08 -1.30
C ILE A 85 -5.19 -3.09 -1.47
N SER A 86 -5.37 -2.15 -2.39
CA SER A 86 -4.33 -1.21 -2.81
C SER A 86 -4.57 0.18 -2.24
N THR A 87 -3.50 0.88 -1.88
CA THR A 87 -3.56 2.27 -1.42
C THR A 87 -2.85 3.21 -2.37
N SER A 88 -3.25 4.49 -2.34
CA SER A 88 -2.43 5.58 -2.84
C SER A 88 -1.37 6.01 -1.81
N GLY A 89 -0.68 7.10 -2.07
CA GLY A 89 0.24 7.72 -1.11
C GLY A 89 -0.44 8.79 -0.26
N GLY A 90 -0.06 8.88 1.02
CA GLY A 90 -0.52 9.92 1.95
C GLY A 90 0.32 11.21 1.95
N ALA A 91 1.32 11.33 1.07
CA ALA A 91 2.19 12.50 1.03
C ALA A 91 1.44 13.79 0.71
N LYS A 92 1.90 14.91 1.31
CA LYS A 92 1.37 16.26 1.09
C LYS A 92 -0.08 16.48 1.57
N ARG A 93 -0.57 15.66 2.49
CA ARG A 93 -1.92 15.69 3.06
C ARG A 93 -1.86 15.72 4.57
N ILE A 94 -2.89 16.33 5.20
CA ILE A 94 -2.99 16.51 6.65
C ILE A 94 -4.33 16.08 7.24
N ASP A 95 -5.35 15.86 6.39
CA ASP A 95 -6.71 15.50 6.83
C ASP A 95 -7.01 14.01 6.60
N PRO A 96 -6.92 13.15 7.63
CA PRO A 96 -7.23 11.73 7.51
C PRO A 96 -8.71 11.44 7.25
N SER A 97 -9.63 12.38 7.54
CA SER A 97 -11.06 12.23 7.27
C SER A 97 -11.40 12.17 5.79
N LYS A 98 -10.47 12.58 4.92
CA LYS A 98 -10.60 12.52 3.46
C LYS A 98 -10.14 11.20 2.86
N ILE A 99 -9.81 10.21 3.69
CA ILE A 99 -9.45 8.87 3.20
C ILE A 99 -10.73 8.09 2.89
N GLU A 100 -10.82 7.59 1.68
CA GLU A 100 -11.98 6.88 1.15
C GLU A 100 -11.59 5.52 0.57
N TYR A 101 -12.54 4.56 0.56
CA TYR A 101 -12.38 3.25 -0.07
C TYR A 101 -13.43 3.08 -1.18
N ILE A 102 -13.08 3.49 -2.38
CA ILE A 102 -13.98 3.51 -3.55
C ILE A 102 -13.35 2.84 -4.77
N SER A 103 -14.13 2.71 -5.86
CA SER A 103 -13.60 2.22 -7.13
C SER A 103 -12.43 3.09 -7.61
N ILE A 104 -11.37 2.46 -8.11
CA ILE A 104 -10.22 3.21 -8.68
C ILE A 104 -10.67 4.17 -9.79
N TRP A 105 -11.73 3.82 -10.54
CA TRP A 105 -12.23 4.65 -11.65
C TRP A 105 -12.94 5.91 -11.21
N ASP A 106 -13.41 5.95 -9.95
CA ASP A 106 -14.17 7.05 -9.36
C ASP A 106 -13.29 7.98 -8.49
N THR A 107 -11.98 7.67 -8.36
CA THR A 107 -11.04 8.49 -7.58
C THR A 107 -10.74 9.84 -8.25
N TYR A 108 -10.49 10.86 -7.44
CA TYR A 108 -10.25 12.24 -7.86
C TYR A 108 -9.17 12.89 -6.97
N ASN A 109 -8.68 14.06 -7.33
CA ASN A 109 -7.70 14.86 -6.56
C ASN A 109 -6.39 14.14 -6.18
N ASP A 110 -6.15 12.93 -6.67
CA ASP A 110 -4.94 12.15 -6.37
C ASP A 110 -4.08 11.97 -7.63
N PRO A 111 -2.94 12.69 -7.74
CA PRO A 111 -2.07 12.60 -8.90
C PRO A 111 -1.43 11.22 -9.09
N PHE A 112 -1.15 10.50 -7.98
CA PHE A 112 -0.55 9.17 -8.06
C PHE A 112 -1.54 8.15 -8.62
N ILE A 113 -2.76 8.11 -8.07
CA ILE A 113 -3.82 7.22 -8.59
C ILE A 113 -4.18 7.59 -10.03
N LYS A 114 -4.14 8.88 -10.40
CA LYS A 114 -4.35 9.30 -11.79
C LYS A 114 -3.32 8.63 -12.73
N LYS A 115 -2.04 8.56 -12.33
CA LYS A 115 -1.00 7.86 -13.11
C LYS A 115 -1.31 6.37 -13.22
N ILE A 116 -1.67 5.71 -12.10
CA ILE A 116 -2.06 4.29 -12.08
C ILE A 116 -3.23 4.02 -13.02
N ARG A 117 -4.30 4.84 -12.96
CA ARG A 117 -5.46 4.72 -13.87
C ARG A 117 -5.07 4.88 -15.34
N THR A 118 -4.23 5.86 -15.63
CA THR A 118 -3.76 6.12 -17.01
C THR A 118 -3.03 4.90 -17.55
N GLU A 119 -2.12 4.34 -16.76
CA GLU A 119 -1.34 3.18 -17.15
C GLU A 119 -2.20 1.92 -17.29
N LEU A 120 -3.12 1.68 -16.36
CA LEU A 120 -4.08 0.58 -16.44
C LEU A 120 -4.93 0.66 -17.72
N LYS A 121 -5.42 1.86 -18.07
CA LYS A 121 -6.19 2.09 -19.31
C LYS A 121 -5.35 1.86 -20.55
N ALA A 122 -4.11 2.36 -20.58
CA ALA A 122 -3.18 2.17 -21.71
C ALA A 122 -2.89 0.68 -21.97
N GLN A 123 -2.88 -0.12 -20.89
CA GLN A 123 -2.70 -1.57 -20.97
C GLN A 123 -4.02 -2.36 -21.14
N GLY A 124 -5.12 -1.70 -21.46
CA GLY A 124 -6.42 -2.33 -21.72
C GLY A 124 -7.15 -2.88 -20.51
N PHE A 125 -6.71 -2.59 -19.28
CA PHE A 125 -7.35 -3.05 -18.06
C PHE A 125 -8.60 -2.22 -17.73
N LYS A 126 -9.77 -2.89 -17.64
CA LYS A 126 -11.09 -2.25 -17.39
C LYS A 126 -11.83 -2.88 -16.21
N LYS A 127 -11.21 -3.78 -15.46
CA LYS A 127 -11.85 -4.46 -14.33
C LYS A 127 -12.09 -3.47 -13.19
N LYS A 128 -13.18 -3.69 -12.45
CA LYS A 128 -13.54 -2.88 -11.28
C LYS A 128 -12.88 -3.46 -10.03
N PHE A 129 -12.22 -2.63 -9.25
CA PHE A 129 -11.75 -2.93 -7.90
C PHE A 129 -11.67 -1.63 -7.11
N LYS A 130 -11.65 -1.74 -5.79
CA LYS A 130 -11.60 -0.58 -4.91
C LYS A 130 -10.17 -0.31 -4.45
N VAL A 131 -9.86 0.97 -4.23
CA VAL A 131 -8.60 1.44 -3.67
C VAL A 131 -8.85 2.36 -2.48
N ILE A 132 -7.91 2.39 -1.56
CA ILE A 132 -7.87 3.37 -0.48
C ILE A 132 -7.08 4.56 -0.99
N PHE A 133 -7.68 5.74 -0.99
CA PHE A 133 -7.04 6.97 -1.45
C PHE A 133 -7.53 8.15 -0.61
N SER A 134 -6.88 9.30 -0.74
CA SER A 134 -7.38 10.54 -0.13
C SER A 134 -7.90 11.48 -1.20
N SER A 135 -9.10 12.01 -0.99
CA SER A 135 -9.71 13.05 -1.82
C SER A 135 -9.17 14.46 -1.52
N GLU A 136 -8.34 14.62 -0.48
CA GLU A 136 -7.66 15.87 -0.17
C GLU A 136 -6.66 16.24 -1.27
N LEU A 137 -6.71 17.49 -1.72
CA LEU A 137 -5.70 18.03 -2.64
C LEU A 137 -4.33 18.12 -1.94
N PRO A 138 -3.22 17.85 -2.66
CA PRO A 138 -1.89 18.09 -2.12
C PRO A 138 -1.71 19.52 -1.63
N MET A 139 -1.36 19.71 -0.35
CA MET A 139 -1.27 21.02 0.32
C MET A 139 -0.02 21.81 -0.01
N CYS A 140 1.03 21.19 -0.54
CA CYS A 140 2.31 21.84 -0.83
C CYS A 140 2.98 21.27 -2.06
N LEU A 141 3.94 22.02 -2.63
CA LEU A 141 4.77 21.58 -3.76
C LEU A 141 5.93 20.70 -3.30
N GLU A 142 6.46 20.96 -2.12
CA GLU A 142 7.60 20.25 -1.55
C GLU A 142 7.22 18.84 -1.07
N LYS A 143 8.24 18.00 -0.84
CA LYS A 143 8.05 16.70 -0.22
C LYS A 143 7.69 16.88 1.25
N GLY A 144 6.67 16.19 1.69
CA GLY A 144 6.26 16.17 3.09
C GLY A 144 5.28 15.04 3.34
N SER A 145 5.26 14.53 4.56
CA SER A 145 4.32 13.50 4.99
C SER A 145 3.98 13.70 6.45
N PHE A 146 2.76 13.42 6.79
CA PHE A 146 2.22 13.50 8.13
C PHE A 146 1.74 12.11 8.57
N GLU A 147 2.21 11.66 9.74
CA GLU A 147 1.89 10.30 10.25
C GLU A 147 0.39 10.11 10.44
N GLY A 148 -0.33 11.13 10.88
CA GLY A 148 -1.79 11.09 11.04
C GLY A 148 -2.53 10.67 9.77
N VAL A 149 -1.99 11.00 8.58
CA VAL A 149 -2.55 10.55 7.29
C VAL A 149 -1.95 9.22 6.85
N THR A 150 -0.62 9.08 6.84
CA THR A 150 0.02 7.83 6.39
C THR A 150 -0.34 6.63 7.26
N GLY A 151 -0.39 6.82 8.57
CA GLY A 151 -0.85 5.80 9.53
C GLY A 151 -2.32 5.45 9.33
N SER A 152 -3.18 6.44 9.06
CA SER A 152 -4.61 6.21 8.78
C SER A 152 -4.86 5.39 7.51
N PHE A 153 -4.02 5.53 6.49
CA PHE A 153 -4.05 4.62 5.32
C PHE A 153 -3.82 3.17 5.74
N GLY A 154 -2.82 2.91 6.58
CA GLY A 154 -2.54 1.57 7.11
C GLY A 154 -3.68 1.01 7.95
N LEU A 155 -4.26 1.82 8.84
CA LEU A 155 -5.41 1.43 9.68
C LEU A 155 -6.65 1.14 8.84
N MET A 156 -6.93 1.94 7.82
CA MET A 156 -8.03 1.70 6.88
C MET A 156 -7.82 0.39 6.10
N MET A 157 -6.58 0.15 5.64
CA MET A 157 -6.23 -1.10 4.95
C MET A 157 -6.46 -2.31 5.85
N ALA A 158 -6.03 -2.27 7.11
CA ALA A 158 -6.25 -3.31 8.09
C ALA A 158 -7.76 -3.54 8.34
N SER A 159 -8.53 -2.47 8.53
CA SER A 159 -9.98 -2.54 8.73
C SER A 159 -10.70 -3.19 7.55
N VAL A 160 -10.40 -2.76 6.32
CA VAL A 160 -10.98 -3.34 5.09
C VAL A 160 -10.63 -4.83 4.96
N THR A 161 -9.40 -5.20 5.31
CA THR A 161 -8.94 -6.60 5.27
C THR A 161 -9.73 -7.47 6.26
N ILE A 162 -9.85 -7.03 7.50
CA ILE A 162 -10.58 -7.76 8.54
C ILE A 162 -12.04 -7.93 8.15
N GLN A 163 -12.72 -6.87 7.68
CA GLN A 163 -14.11 -6.95 7.22
C GLN A 163 -14.29 -7.96 6.08
N LYS A 164 -13.37 -7.98 5.11
CA LYS A 164 -13.41 -8.94 4.01
C LYS A 164 -13.18 -10.38 4.47
N LEU A 165 -12.26 -10.61 5.41
CA LEU A 165 -12.03 -11.91 6.01
C LEU A 165 -13.27 -12.39 6.77
N MET A 166 -13.86 -11.56 7.64
CA MET A 166 -15.07 -11.90 8.38
C MET A 166 -16.21 -12.28 7.43
N ASN A 167 -16.44 -11.52 6.37
CA ASN A 167 -17.47 -11.83 5.37
C ASN A 167 -17.21 -13.13 4.61
N LYS A 168 -15.96 -13.59 4.52
CA LYS A 168 -15.61 -14.89 3.90
C LYS A 168 -15.98 -16.06 4.83
N PHE A 169 -15.86 -15.89 6.13
CA PHE A 169 -16.18 -16.94 7.13
C PHE A 169 -17.67 -17.02 7.48
N GLN A 170 -18.48 -16.02 7.09
CA GLN A 170 -19.94 -16.02 7.31
C GLN A 170 -20.73 -16.62 6.14
N LYS A 171 -20.08 -17.02 5.06
CA LYS A 171 -20.64 -17.74 3.91
C LYS A 171 -20.32 -19.21 3.95
#